data_25d937c8d93bef37f7508af4f22afd7f
#
_entry.id   25d937c8d93bef37f7508af4f22afd7f
#
_cell.length_a   1.000
_cell.length_b   1.000
_cell.length_c   1.000
_cell.angle_alpha   90.00
_cell.angle_beta   90.00
_cell.angle_gamma   90.00
#
_symmetry.space_group_name_H-M   'P 1'
#
loop_
_entity.id
_entity.type
_entity.pdbx_description
1 polymer ?
#
loop_
_entity_poly.entity_id
_entity_poly.type
_entity_poly.pdbx_seq_one_letter_code
_entity_poly.pdbx_strand_id
1 'polypeptide(L)'
;MAVSPQVRAGAPAVPERPRARKARTGGRAGYGFVSGYFVLLLLFGIGPTVYAIWLAISNSSGQLVGFGNFTQVLGDYRFFPAFANVALYLVIWLVVLVVAVVGIALMLHGRMRRASAVSRFFFYLPGALAGAASALVWMFMLDPSVSPVAWLLHGLGYGTFSDTIAPSRLPVVFAIMAFWTGAGGWIVVMYGALNNIPGELLEAARIDGASVLKTAWYVQIPLLRKWIAYMLILAFATGTQLFVEPQLVGEASLGQVSDTWSPNQLAYEYAFHANNFNDASAVSIYLLVLGLAAAALVVFKSGLFEVGS
;
A
#
# COMPACT_ATOMS: atom_id res chain seq x y z
N MET A 1 45.01 -53.12 -65.78
CA MET A 1 44.45 -51.81 -65.27
C MET A 1 43.15 -52.13 -64.59
N ALA A 2 43.14 -52.21 -63.24
CA ALA A 2 41.95 -52.50 -62.46
C ALA A 2 41.58 -51.21 -61.72
N VAL A 3 40.38 -50.73 -61.99
CA VAL A 3 39.81 -49.51 -61.37
C VAL A 3 39.08 -49.94 -60.09
N SER A 4 39.54 -49.46 -58.91
CA SER A 4 38.93 -49.70 -57.60
C SER A 4 37.67 -48.86 -57.42
N PRO A 5 36.55 -49.35 -56.85
CA PRO A 5 35.38 -48.56 -56.57
C PRO A 5 35.61 -47.73 -55.31
N GLN A 6 35.37 -46.42 -55.39
CA GLN A 6 35.36 -45.51 -54.25
C GLN A 6 34.14 -45.78 -53.37
N VAL A 7 34.37 -46.06 -52.09
CA VAL A 7 33.39 -46.11 -51.04
C VAL A 7 32.89 -44.71 -50.73
N ARG A 8 31.61 -44.41 -51.01
CA ARG A 8 30.94 -43.18 -50.55
C ARG A 8 30.79 -43.24 -49.03
N ALA A 9 31.49 -42.33 -48.35
CA ALA A 9 31.29 -42.10 -46.96
C ALA A 9 29.85 -41.56 -46.70
N GLY A 10 29.06 -42.26 -45.90
CA GLY A 10 27.72 -41.86 -45.51
C GLY A 10 27.77 -40.57 -44.73
N ALA A 11 26.88 -39.65 -45.06
CA ALA A 11 26.69 -38.41 -44.31
C ALA A 11 26.29 -38.71 -42.86
N PRO A 12 26.80 -37.97 -41.85
CA PRO A 12 26.43 -38.20 -40.45
C PRO A 12 24.95 -37.93 -40.26
N ALA A 13 24.27 -38.88 -39.60
CA ALA A 13 22.87 -38.79 -39.24
C ALA A 13 22.66 -37.56 -38.33
N VAL A 14 21.81 -36.62 -38.73
CA VAL A 14 21.39 -35.49 -37.95
C VAL A 14 20.58 -36.04 -36.77
N PRO A 15 20.95 -35.76 -35.51
CA PRO A 15 20.20 -36.23 -34.36
C PRO A 15 18.80 -35.66 -34.40
N GLU A 16 17.77 -36.51 -34.45
CA GLU A 16 16.37 -36.12 -34.33
C GLU A 16 16.19 -35.35 -33.01
N ARG A 17 15.78 -34.07 -33.10
CA ARG A 17 15.37 -33.28 -31.93
C ARG A 17 14.25 -34.04 -31.21
N PRO A 18 14.37 -34.30 -29.90
CA PRO A 18 13.30 -34.95 -29.14
C PRO A 18 12.02 -34.11 -29.32
N ARG A 19 10.99 -34.74 -29.88
CA ARG A 19 9.64 -34.14 -29.98
C ARG A 19 9.23 -33.70 -28.59
N ALA A 20 9.09 -32.37 -28.39
CA ALA A 20 8.59 -31.80 -27.16
C ALA A 20 7.28 -32.48 -26.79
N ARG A 21 7.33 -33.33 -25.76
CA ARG A 21 6.18 -34.00 -25.18
C ARG A 21 5.25 -32.88 -24.72
N LYS A 22 4.15 -32.64 -25.46
CA LYS A 22 3.11 -31.71 -25.03
C LYS A 22 2.73 -32.10 -23.61
N ALA A 23 3.16 -31.33 -22.64
CA ALA A 23 2.74 -31.51 -21.26
C ALA A 23 1.20 -31.37 -21.29
N ARG A 24 0.51 -32.50 -21.09
CA ARG A 24 -0.91 -32.51 -20.78
C ARG A 24 -1.04 -31.80 -19.43
N THR A 25 -1.08 -30.48 -19.46
CA THR A 25 -1.36 -29.65 -18.30
C THR A 25 -2.67 -30.12 -17.71
N GLY A 26 -2.58 -30.67 -16.52
CA GLY A 26 -3.73 -31.09 -15.74
C GLY A 26 -4.59 -29.89 -15.36
N GLY A 27 -5.36 -29.37 -16.30
CA GLY A 27 -6.24 -28.22 -16.09
C GLY A 27 -7.17 -28.40 -14.88
N ARG A 28 -7.63 -29.65 -14.63
CA ARG A 28 -8.48 -29.95 -13.47
C ARG A 28 -7.77 -29.87 -12.12
N ALA A 29 -6.53 -30.30 -12.03
CA ALA A 29 -5.74 -30.18 -10.78
C ALA A 29 -5.44 -28.71 -10.44
N GLY A 30 -5.14 -27.86 -11.43
CA GLY A 30 -4.97 -26.42 -11.25
C GLY A 30 -6.24 -25.74 -10.71
N TYR A 31 -7.40 -26.06 -11.24
CA TYR A 31 -8.68 -25.54 -10.72
C TYR A 31 -8.96 -26.01 -9.29
N GLY A 32 -8.57 -27.25 -8.91
CA GLY A 32 -8.67 -27.75 -7.54
C GLY A 32 -7.83 -26.94 -6.54
N PHE A 33 -6.61 -26.56 -6.90
CA PHE A 33 -5.76 -25.72 -6.03
C PHE A 33 -6.30 -24.29 -5.87
N VAL A 34 -6.89 -23.74 -6.93
CA VAL A 34 -7.40 -22.36 -6.93
C VAL A 34 -8.82 -22.27 -6.34
N SER A 35 -9.59 -23.37 -6.36
CA SER A 35 -10.98 -23.38 -5.86
C SER A 35 -11.09 -23.01 -4.38
N GLY A 36 -10.16 -23.44 -3.51
CA GLY A 36 -10.15 -23.05 -2.10
C GLY A 36 -10.03 -21.55 -1.90
N TYR A 37 -9.14 -20.91 -2.65
CA TYR A 37 -9.01 -19.46 -2.64
C TYR A 37 -10.29 -18.76 -3.13
N PHE A 38 -10.91 -19.24 -4.24
CA PHE A 38 -12.13 -18.66 -4.75
C PHE A 38 -13.31 -18.79 -3.77
N VAL A 39 -13.44 -19.93 -3.10
CA VAL A 39 -14.48 -20.12 -2.07
C VAL A 39 -14.30 -19.12 -0.93
N LEU A 40 -13.08 -18.98 -0.41
CA LEU A 40 -12.80 -18.01 0.65
C LEU A 40 -13.02 -16.56 0.19
N LEU A 41 -12.62 -16.23 -1.04
CA LEU A 41 -12.86 -14.91 -1.63
C LEU A 41 -14.35 -14.60 -1.77
N LEU A 42 -15.16 -15.58 -2.21
CA LEU A 42 -16.60 -15.43 -2.33
C LEU A 42 -17.26 -15.25 -0.95
N LEU A 43 -16.88 -16.07 0.04
CA LEU A 43 -17.52 -16.06 1.36
C LEU A 43 -17.09 -14.85 2.21
N PHE A 44 -15.81 -14.47 2.17
CA PHE A 44 -15.25 -13.44 3.07
C PHE A 44 -14.88 -12.12 2.38
N GLY A 45 -14.87 -12.09 1.05
CA GLY A 45 -14.61 -10.86 0.30
C GLY A 45 -15.88 -10.37 -0.42
N ILE A 46 -16.33 -11.11 -1.41
CA ILE A 46 -17.44 -10.68 -2.27
C ILE A 46 -18.78 -10.71 -1.52
N GLY A 47 -19.05 -11.77 -0.76
CA GLY A 47 -20.31 -11.92 -0.02
C GLY A 47 -20.59 -10.75 0.92
N PRO A 48 -19.69 -10.40 1.85
CA PRO A 48 -19.87 -9.25 2.73
C PRO A 48 -19.98 -7.91 1.96
N THR A 49 -19.25 -7.76 0.86
CA THR A 49 -19.34 -6.54 0.03
C THR A 49 -20.74 -6.41 -0.61
N VAL A 50 -21.27 -7.50 -1.18
CA VAL A 50 -22.63 -7.51 -1.76
C VAL A 50 -23.68 -7.25 -0.67
N TYR A 51 -23.48 -7.81 0.51
CA TYR A 51 -24.37 -7.55 1.66
C TYR A 51 -24.30 -6.10 2.14
N ALA A 52 -23.12 -5.50 2.17
CA ALA A 52 -22.97 -4.08 2.50
C ALA A 52 -23.66 -3.18 1.44
N ILE A 53 -23.57 -3.52 0.16
CA ILE A 53 -24.31 -2.81 -0.90
C ILE A 53 -25.81 -2.93 -0.69
N TRP A 54 -26.31 -4.13 -0.34
CA TRP A 54 -27.72 -4.32 -0.02
C TRP A 54 -28.15 -3.44 1.15
N LEU A 55 -27.41 -3.43 2.25
CA LEU A 55 -27.69 -2.59 3.40
C LEU A 55 -27.69 -1.10 3.01
N ALA A 56 -26.72 -0.65 2.22
CA ALA A 56 -26.59 0.75 1.82
C ALA A 56 -27.81 1.25 1.00
N ILE A 57 -28.51 0.36 0.28
CA ILE A 57 -29.69 0.72 -0.53
C ILE A 57 -31.02 0.32 0.10
N SER A 58 -31.04 -0.27 1.30
CA SER A 58 -32.24 -0.70 2.03
C SER A 58 -32.39 0.04 3.36
N ASN A 59 -33.58 -0.02 3.96
CA ASN A 59 -33.83 0.45 5.32
C ASN A 59 -33.75 -0.70 6.34
N SER A 60 -33.92 -0.39 7.63
CA SER A 60 -33.91 -1.36 8.73
C SER A 60 -35.00 -2.44 8.63
N SER A 61 -36.08 -2.19 7.86
CA SER A 61 -37.14 -3.17 7.56
C SER A 61 -36.87 -4.02 6.33
N GLY A 62 -35.68 -3.87 5.69
CA GLY A 62 -35.31 -4.60 4.47
C GLY A 62 -35.95 -4.10 3.18
N GLN A 63 -36.64 -2.94 3.21
CA GLN A 63 -37.22 -2.33 2.02
C GLN A 63 -36.19 -1.49 1.28
N LEU A 64 -36.20 -1.54 -0.05
CA LEU A 64 -35.30 -0.74 -0.90
C LEU A 64 -35.66 0.74 -0.80
N VAL A 65 -34.68 1.56 -0.38
CA VAL A 65 -34.79 3.03 -0.33
C VAL A 65 -33.89 3.71 -1.38
N GLY A 66 -33.19 2.92 -2.20
CA GLY A 66 -32.29 3.40 -3.25
C GLY A 66 -31.13 4.22 -2.66
N PHE A 67 -31.01 5.48 -3.05
CA PHE A 67 -29.93 6.37 -2.59
C PHE A 67 -30.27 7.12 -1.30
N GLY A 68 -31.36 6.80 -0.59
CA GLY A 68 -31.80 7.50 0.63
C GLY A 68 -30.71 7.57 1.71
N ASN A 69 -30.08 6.44 2.05
CA ASN A 69 -29.01 6.39 3.05
C ASN A 69 -27.77 7.20 2.61
N PHE A 70 -27.44 7.16 1.32
CA PHE A 70 -26.34 7.94 0.76
C PHE A 70 -26.59 9.45 0.91
N THR A 71 -27.79 9.93 0.62
CA THR A 71 -28.13 11.35 0.78
C THR A 71 -28.19 11.74 2.26
N GLN A 72 -28.63 10.83 3.13
CA GLN A 72 -28.68 11.05 4.57
C GLN A 72 -27.28 11.24 5.14
N VAL A 73 -26.32 10.36 4.85
CA VAL A 73 -24.94 10.49 5.35
C VAL A 73 -24.21 11.69 4.76
N LEU A 74 -24.48 12.08 3.51
CA LEU A 74 -23.96 13.33 2.92
C LEU A 74 -24.47 14.58 3.63
N GLY A 75 -25.68 14.54 4.18
CA GLY A 75 -26.25 15.62 5.00
C GLY A 75 -25.72 15.69 6.43
N ASP A 76 -24.99 14.68 6.90
CA ASP A 76 -24.38 14.68 8.22
C ASP A 76 -23.17 15.60 8.26
N TYR A 77 -23.15 16.55 9.20
CA TYR A 77 -22.06 17.51 9.36
C TYR A 77 -20.68 16.89 9.62
N ARG A 78 -20.63 15.62 10.07
CA ARG A 78 -19.41 14.85 10.36
C ARG A 78 -18.80 14.24 9.09
N PHE A 79 -19.61 14.04 8.02
CA PHE A 79 -19.18 13.33 6.81
C PHE A 79 -18.00 14.01 6.12
N PHE A 80 -18.17 15.27 5.73
CA PHE A 80 -17.14 15.99 4.99
C PHE A 80 -15.85 16.22 5.80
N PRO A 81 -15.89 16.60 7.09
CA PRO A 81 -14.68 16.65 7.91
C PRO A 81 -13.94 15.32 7.99
N ALA A 82 -14.64 14.20 8.20
CA ALA A 82 -14.01 12.88 8.27
C ALA A 82 -13.27 12.49 6.98
N PHE A 83 -13.90 12.72 5.83
CA PHE A 83 -13.28 12.47 4.53
C PHE A 83 -12.13 13.44 4.23
N ALA A 84 -12.26 14.72 4.56
CA ALA A 84 -11.20 15.72 4.38
C ALA A 84 -9.97 15.42 5.23
N ASN A 85 -10.14 15.01 6.48
CA ASN A 85 -9.06 14.62 7.38
C ASN A 85 -8.24 13.47 6.79
N VAL A 86 -8.91 12.40 6.34
CA VAL A 86 -8.22 11.25 5.74
C VAL A 86 -7.62 11.60 4.39
N ALA A 87 -8.27 12.44 3.59
CA ALA A 87 -7.69 12.90 2.32
C ALA A 87 -6.38 13.68 2.55
N LEU A 88 -6.36 14.61 3.52
CA LEU A 88 -5.16 15.35 3.88
C LEU A 88 -4.05 14.43 4.42
N TYR A 89 -4.41 13.52 5.32
CA TYR A 89 -3.50 12.49 5.81
C TYR A 89 -2.89 11.68 4.67
N LEU A 90 -3.71 11.18 3.73
CA LEU A 90 -3.27 10.39 2.59
C LEU A 90 -2.29 11.16 1.69
N VAL A 91 -2.58 12.42 1.40
CA VAL A 91 -1.68 13.25 0.59
C VAL A 91 -0.32 13.37 1.27
N ILE A 92 -0.29 13.72 2.57
CA ILE A 92 0.96 13.86 3.32
C ILE A 92 1.71 12.54 3.36
N TRP A 93 1.03 11.47 3.76
CA TRP A 93 1.64 10.15 3.90
C TRP A 93 2.19 9.61 2.60
N LEU A 94 1.42 9.65 1.50
CA LEU A 94 1.87 9.13 0.20
C LEU A 94 3.06 9.91 -0.36
N VAL A 95 3.08 11.23 -0.19
CA VAL A 95 4.22 12.04 -0.61
C VAL A 95 5.47 11.69 0.21
N VAL A 96 5.35 11.65 1.54
CA VAL A 96 6.45 11.26 2.43
C VAL A 96 6.92 9.84 2.13
N LEU A 97 5.99 8.90 1.93
CA LEU A 97 6.29 7.51 1.61
C LEU A 97 7.13 7.42 0.33
N VAL A 98 6.68 8.03 -0.77
CA VAL A 98 7.41 7.97 -2.05
C VAL A 98 8.79 8.59 -1.92
N VAL A 99 8.88 9.81 -1.40
CA VAL A 99 10.14 10.54 -1.33
C VAL A 99 11.14 9.82 -0.43
N ALA A 100 10.71 9.42 0.78
CA ALA A 100 11.60 8.80 1.74
C ALA A 100 11.96 7.35 1.35
N VAL A 101 10.99 6.54 0.93
CA VAL A 101 11.26 5.13 0.56
C VAL A 101 12.17 5.04 -0.66
N VAL A 102 11.87 5.80 -1.72
CA VAL A 102 12.73 5.81 -2.91
C VAL A 102 14.10 6.38 -2.59
N GLY A 103 14.17 7.49 -1.84
CA GLY A 103 15.42 8.10 -1.41
C GLY A 103 16.29 7.14 -0.59
N ILE A 104 15.72 6.49 0.43
CA ILE A 104 16.43 5.51 1.26
C ILE A 104 16.85 4.29 0.43
N ALA A 105 16.00 3.76 -0.45
CA ALA A 105 16.34 2.62 -1.30
C ALA A 105 17.52 2.95 -2.23
N LEU A 106 17.54 4.14 -2.85
CA LEU A 106 18.65 4.62 -3.67
C LEU A 106 19.95 4.76 -2.86
N MET A 107 19.87 5.32 -1.66
CA MET A 107 21.03 5.45 -0.75
C MET A 107 21.59 4.09 -0.33
N LEU A 108 20.71 3.11 -0.07
CA LEU A 108 21.12 1.76 0.30
C LEU A 108 21.69 0.97 -0.86
N HIS A 109 21.20 1.21 -2.09
CA HIS A 109 21.68 0.54 -3.31
C HIS A 109 23.17 0.84 -3.59
N GLY A 110 23.62 2.07 -3.29
CA GLY A 110 25.03 2.48 -3.44
C GLY A 110 25.97 2.00 -2.33
N ARG A 111 25.47 1.31 -1.29
CA ARG A 111 26.26 0.93 -0.11
C ARG A 111 26.73 -0.54 -0.15
N MET A 112 27.73 -0.85 0.73
CA MET A 112 28.19 -2.23 0.92
C MET A 112 27.02 -3.16 1.30
N ARG A 113 26.97 -4.34 0.71
CA ARG A 113 25.85 -5.31 0.84
C ARG A 113 25.46 -5.62 2.29
N ARG A 114 26.47 -5.73 3.20
CA ARG A 114 26.21 -5.99 4.63
C ARG A 114 25.55 -4.81 5.34
N ALA A 115 26.05 -3.60 5.12
CA ALA A 115 25.48 -2.38 5.72
C ALA A 115 24.03 -2.16 5.25
N SER A 116 23.77 -2.38 3.94
CA SER A 116 22.44 -2.30 3.38
C SER A 116 21.48 -3.35 3.98
N ALA A 117 21.94 -4.59 4.22
CA ALA A 117 21.11 -5.64 4.83
C ALA A 117 20.71 -5.29 6.27
N VAL A 118 21.66 -4.83 7.09
CA VAL A 118 21.42 -4.42 8.48
C VAL A 118 20.45 -3.23 8.53
N SER A 119 20.65 -2.20 7.69
CA SER A 119 19.74 -1.05 7.65
C SER A 119 18.31 -1.45 7.30
N ARG A 120 18.12 -2.32 6.28
CA ARG A 120 16.80 -2.80 5.90
C ARG A 120 16.10 -3.59 7.02
N PHE A 121 16.86 -4.39 7.79
CA PHE A 121 16.32 -5.09 8.95
C PHE A 121 15.75 -4.10 9.98
N PHE A 122 16.51 -3.04 10.33
CA PHE A 122 16.03 -2.03 11.28
C PHE A 122 14.82 -1.25 10.76
N PHE A 123 14.77 -0.91 9.46
CA PHE A 123 13.60 -0.26 8.89
C PHE A 123 12.38 -1.17 8.83
N TYR A 124 12.57 -2.48 8.68
CA TYR A 124 11.47 -3.45 8.61
C TYR A 124 10.87 -3.78 9.99
N LEU A 125 11.68 -3.69 11.05
CA LEU A 125 11.30 -4.09 12.41
C LEU A 125 10.02 -3.41 12.94
N PRO A 126 9.79 -2.10 12.77
CA PRO A 126 8.56 -1.46 13.22
C PRO A 126 7.29 -2.05 12.62
N GLY A 127 7.35 -2.49 11.35
CA GLY A 127 6.22 -3.12 10.67
C GLY A 127 5.78 -4.47 11.25
N ALA A 128 6.58 -5.07 12.14
CA ALA A 128 6.21 -6.29 12.86
C ALA A 128 5.26 -6.02 14.04
N LEU A 129 5.11 -4.75 14.45
CA LEU A 129 4.17 -4.38 15.53
C LEU A 129 2.74 -4.35 14.99
N ALA A 130 1.82 -5.00 15.72
CA ALA A 130 0.40 -4.92 15.41
C ALA A 130 -0.11 -3.47 15.57
N GLY A 131 -1.15 -3.09 14.79
CA GLY A 131 -1.66 -1.73 14.74
C GLY A 131 -1.91 -1.09 16.11
N ALA A 132 -2.64 -1.79 17.00
CA ALA A 132 -2.91 -1.29 18.35
C ALA A 132 -1.64 -1.12 19.20
N ALA A 133 -0.70 -2.09 19.16
CA ALA A 133 0.56 -1.97 19.88
C ALA A 133 1.41 -0.81 19.34
N SER A 134 1.43 -0.61 18.02
CA SER A 134 2.08 0.55 17.42
C SER A 134 1.46 1.86 17.89
N ALA A 135 0.12 1.98 17.90
CA ALA A 135 -0.57 3.17 18.38
C ALA A 135 -0.22 3.50 19.83
N LEU A 136 -0.18 2.50 20.73
CA LEU A 136 0.22 2.69 22.12
C LEU A 136 1.67 3.19 22.25
N VAL A 137 2.61 2.63 21.49
CA VAL A 137 3.99 3.13 21.48
C VAL A 137 4.02 4.59 21.06
N TRP A 138 3.26 4.97 20.03
CA TRP A 138 3.19 6.35 19.56
C TRP A 138 2.54 7.30 20.56
N MET A 139 1.56 6.85 21.35
CA MET A 139 1.01 7.67 22.43
C MET A 139 2.08 8.05 23.46
N PHE A 140 2.95 7.10 23.86
CA PHE A 140 4.11 7.42 24.70
C PHE A 140 5.13 8.33 23.99
N MET A 141 5.37 8.10 22.69
CA MET A 141 6.29 8.93 21.90
C MET A 141 5.82 10.37 21.75
N LEU A 142 4.49 10.59 21.70
CA LEU A 142 3.87 11.90 21.51
C LEU A 142 3.63 12.66 22.83
N ASP A 143 3.79 12.04 23.98
CA ASP A 143 3.64 12.70 25.27
C ASP A 143 4.99 13.26 25.76
N PRO A 144 5.17 14.61 25.80
CA PRO A 144 6.43 15.21 26.23
C PRO A 144 6.86 14.83 27.65
N SER A 145 5.93 14.40 28.51
CA SER A 145 6.24 14.06 29.90
C SER A 145 6.97 12.73 30.09
N VAL A 146 6.81 11.80 29.13
CA VAL A 146 7.35 10.41 29.19
C VAL A 146 8.14 10.02 27.93
N SER A 147 8.12 10.84 26.90
CA SER A 147 8.73 10.51 25.60
C SER A 147 10.26 10.46 25.68
N PRO A 148 10.91 9.45 25.09
CA PRO A 148 12.36 9.43 24.94
C PRO A 148 12.88 10.54 24.01
N VAL A 149 12.01 11.16 23.22
CA VAL A 149 12.30 12.30 22.34
C VAL A 149 11.68 13.61 22.84
N ALA A 150 11.42 13.72 24.14
CA ALA A 150 10.81 14.90 24.77
C ALA A 150 11.54 16.21 24.41
N TRP A 151 12.88 16.17 24.31
CA TRP A 151 13.70 17.31 23.91
C TRP A 151 13.30 17.87 22.53
N LEU A 152 12.94 17.00 21.58
CA LEU A 152 12.48 17.40 20.25
C LEU A 152 11.09 18.01 20.32
N LEU A 153 10.18 17.41 21.09
CA LEU A 153 8.81 17.90 21.27
C LEU A 153 8.82 19.29 21.93
N HIS A 154 9.60 19.46 22.99
CA HIS A 154 9.78 20.77 23.62
C HIS A 154 10.43 21.79 22.68
N GLY A 155 11.42 21.38 21.88
CA GLY A 155 12.05 22.21 20.84
C GLY A 155 11.07 22.69 19.76
N LEU A 156 10.01 21.91 19.50
CA LEU A 156 8.91 22.26 18.60
C LEU A 156 7.79 23.08 19.30
N GLY A 157 7.95 23.37 20.59
CA GLY A 157 6.99 24.14 21.39
C GLY A 157 5.83 23.32 21.96
N TYR A 158 5.95 21.99 22.03
CA TYR A 158 4.91 21.12 22.58
C TYR A 158 5.23 20.80 24.04
N GLY A 159 4.39 21.27 24.96
CA GLY A 159 4.53 21.07 26.39
C GLY A 159 3.71 19.92 26.95
N THR A 160 2.64 19.55 26.25
CA THR A 160 1.68 18.52 26.71
C THR A 160 1.33 17.56 25.57
N PHE A 161 0.77 16.40 25.94
CA PHE A 161 0.23 15.46 24.96
C PHE A 161 -0.86 16.12 24.09
N SER A 162 -1.71 16.93 24.68
CA SER A 162 -2.75 17.69 23.97
C SER A 162 -2.19 18.63 22.89
N ASP A 163 -1.00 19.20 23.11
CA ASP A 163 -0.36 20.05 22.11
C ASP A 163 0.07 19.22 20.88
N THR A 164 0.61 18.02 21.10
CA THR A 164 1.09 17.17 20.01
C THR A 164 -0.04 16.60 19.16
N ILE A 165 -1.20 16.30 19.77
CA ILE A 165 -2.38 15.72 19.10
C ILE A 165 -3.44 16.78 18.75
N ALA A 166 -3.10 18.05 18.73
CA ALA A 166 -4.05 19.11 18.33
C ALA A 166 -4.68 18.75 16.96
N PRO A 167 -5.99 18.98 16.75
CA PRO A 167 -6.73 18.55 15.56
C PRO A 167 -6.06 18.90 14.23
N SER A 168 -5.44 20.08 14.13
CA SER A 168 -4.73 20.53 12.94
C SER A 168 -3.44 19.73 12.64
N ARG A 169 -2.89 19.01 13.61
CA ARG A 169 -1.65 18.24 13.49
C ARG A 169 -1.87 16.76 13.24
N LEU A 170 -3.07 16.26 13.55
CA LEU A 170 -3.39 14.83 13.44
C LEU A 170 -3.07 14.22 12.07
N PRO A 171 -3.35 14.88 10.93
CA PRO A 171 -2.99 14.31 9.63
C PRO A 171 -1.49 14.04 9.49
N VAL A 172 -0.64 14.93 10.03
CA VAL A 172 0.82 14.76 10.03
C VAL A 172 1.23 13.68 11.02
N VAL A 173 0.67 13.66 12.22
CA VAL A 173 0.95 12.65 13.25
C VAL A 173 0.65 11.26 12.72
N PHE A 174 -0.55 11.04 12.17
CA PHE A 174 -0.91 9.75 11.61
C PHE A 174 -0.08 9.38 10.37
N ALA A 175 0.34 10.35 9.56
CA ALA A 175 1.26 10.09 8.44
C ALA A 175 2.65 9.63 8.93
N ILE A 176 3.16 10.18 10.02
CA ILE A 176 4.42 9.74 10.64
C ILE A 176 4.27 8.32 11.22
N MET A 177 3.16 8.04 11.91
CA MET A 177 2.86 6.71 12.45
C MET A 177 2.78 5.66 11.33
N ALA A 178 2.06 5.96 10.25
CA ALA A 178 1.93 5.10 9.09
C ALA A 178 3.27 4.89 8.36
N PHE A 179 4.10 5.93 8.27
CA PHE A 179 5.44 5.83 7.69
C PHE A 179 6.32 4.89 8.52
N TRP A 180 6.33 5.05 9.83
CA TRP A 180 7.17 4.25 10.73
C TRP A 180 6.85 2.76 10.63
N THR A 181 5.57 2.37 10.53
CA THR A 181 5.16 0.96 10.39
C THR A 181 5.24 0.45 8.96
N GLY A 182 4.90 1.28 7.98
CA GLY A 182 4.72 0.87 6.59
C GLY A 182 5.95 0.97 5.70
N ALA A 183 6.87 1.90 5.97
CA ALA A 183 7.97 2.22 5.05
C ALA A 183 8.97 1.07 4.87
N GLY A 184 9.23 0.28 5.92
CA GLY A 184 10.26 -0.76 5.91
C GLY A 184 10.04 -1.82 4.83
N GLY A 185 8.81 -2.30 4.69
CA GLY A 185 8.44 -3.26 3.64
C GLY A 185 8.67 -2.69 2.24
N TRP A 186 8.27 -1.45 2.02
CA TRP A 186 8.45 -0.77 0.74
C TRP A 186 9.91 -0.45 0.41
N ILE A 187 10.73 -0.12 1.40
CA ILE A 187 12.19 0.05 1.22
C ILE A 187 12.81 -1.25 0.69
N VAL A 188 12.41 -2.41 1.24
CA VAL A 188 12.90 -3.73 0.78
C VAL A 188 12.46 -4.00 -0.65
N VAL A 189 11.20 -3.74 -0.99
CA VAL A 189 10.66 -3.92 -2.35
C VAL A 189 11.38 -3.03 -3.36
N MET A 190 11.53 -1.72 -3.06
CA MET A 190 12.22 -0.78 -3.95
C MET A 190 13.70 -1.11 -4.11
N TYR A 191 14.37 -1.53 -3.04
CA TYR A 191 15.74 -2.00 -3.11
C TYR A 191 15.88 -3.24 -4.01
N GLY A 192 14.94 -4.19 -3.89
CA GLY A 192 14.87 -5.35 -4.76
C GLY A 192 14.69 -4.97 -6.23
N ALA A 193 13.80 -4.03 -6.51
CA ALA A 193 13.57 -3.50 -7.86
C ALA A 193 14.80 -2.81 -8.44
N LEU A 194 15.55 -2.05 -7.63
CA LEU A 194 16.81 -1.42 -8.04
C LEU A 194 17.88 -2.45 -8.41
N ASN A 195 17.96 -3.58 -7.70
CA ASN A 195 18.92 -4.64 -8.01
C ASN A 195 18.60 -5.40 -9.31
N ASN A 196 17.40 -5.26 -9.86
CA ASN A 196 17.01 -5.84 -11.15
C ASN A 196 17.34 -4.92 -12.35
N ILE A 197 17.85 -3.71 -12.10
CA ILE A 197 18.31 -2.82 -13.17
C ILE A 197 19.63 -3.37 -13.72
N PRO A 198 19.74 -3.61 -15.05
CA PRO A 198 20.97 -4.09 -15.66
C PRO A 198 22.15 -3.15 -15.35
N GLY A 199 23.26 -3.72 -14.89
CA GLY A 199 24.48 -2.95 -14.56
C GLY A 199 25.01 -2.13 -15.71
N GLU A 200 24.87 -2.64 -16.94
CA GLU A 200 25.26 -1.96 -18.18
C GLU A 200 24.64 -0.57 -18.32
N LEU A 201 23.40 -0.37 -17.91
CA LEU A 201 22.75 0.95 -17.95
C LEU A 201 23.40 1.94 -16.97
N LEU A 202 23.81 1.44 -15.80
CA LEU A 202 24.47 2.26 -14.78
C LEU A 202 25.94 2.58 -15.19
N GLU A 203 26.60 1.65 -15.85
CA GLU A 203 27.95 1.84 -16.40
C GLU A 203 27.92 2.82 -17.58
N ALA A 204 26.97 2.69 -18.50
CA ALA A 204 26.79 3.65 -19.61
C ALA A 204 26.59 5.07 -19.08
N ALA A 205 25.70 5.24 -18.10
CA ALA A 205 25.48 6.55 -17.47
C ALA A 205 26.76 7.14 -16.84
N ARG A 206 27.63 6.28 -16.26
CA ARG A 206 28.93 6.71 -15.71
C ARG A 206 29.91 7.13 -16.82
N ILE A 207 29.95 6.38 -17.93
CA ILE A 207 30.79 6.72 -19.10
C ILE A 207 30.35 8.06 -19.68
N ASP A 208 29.04 8.34 -19.72
CA ASP A 208 28.47 9.62 -20.15
C ASP A 208 28.70 10.77 -19.13
N GLY A 209 29.41 10.51 -18.03
CA GLY A 209 29.73 11.51 -17.00
C GLY A 209 28.56 11.91 -16.11
N ALA A 210 27.49 11.08 -16.03
CA ALA A 210 26.37 11.36 -15.15
C ALA A 210 26.77 11.22 -13.67
N SER A 211 26.48 12.24 -12.86
CA SER A 211 26.62 12.16 -11.40
C SER A 211 25.62 11.15 -10.80
N VAL A 212 25.87 10.70 -9.57
CA VAL A 212 24.99 9.77 -8.85
C VAL A 212 23.55 10.27 -8.83
N LEU A 213 23.33 11.56 -8.58
CA LEU A 213 21.99 12.16 -8.58
C LEU A 213 21.35 12.18 -9.96
N LYS A 214 22.13 12.48 -11.02
CA LYS A 214 21.65 12.42 -12.41
C LYS A 214 21.27 10.98 -12.79
N THR A 215 22.11 10.00 -12.45
CA THR A 215 21.83 8.59 -12.69
C THR A 215 20.55 8.15 -11.95
N ALA A 216 20.37 8.57 -10.70
CA ALA A 216 19.15 8.28 -9.94
C ALA A 216 17.91 8.87 -10.62
N TRP A 217 17.96 10.14 -11.01
CA TRP A 217 16.81 10.87 -11.54
C TRP A 217 16.42 10.46 -12.98
N TYR A 218 17.42 10.27 -13.84
CA TYR A 218 17.17 10.02 -15.26
C TYR A 218 17.19 8.54 -15.66
N VAL A 219 17.76 7.64 -14.83
CA VAL A 219 17.85 6.22 -15.13
C VAL A 219 17.06 5.38 -14.11
N GLN A 220 17.38 5.49 -12.82
CA GLN A 220 16.84 4.58 -11.81
C GLN A 220 15.37 4.88 -11.49
N ILE A 221 14.98 6.11 -11.20
CA ILE A 221 13.59 6.48 -10.86
C ILE A 221 12.61 6.18 -12.01
N PRO A 222 12.90 6.51 -13.29
CA PRO A 222 12.04 6.13 -14.40
C PRO A 222 11.83 4.63 -14.54
N LEU A 223 12.86 3.82 -14.29
CA LEU A 223 12.75 2.35 -14.29
C LEU A 223 11.94 1.81 -13.11
N LEU A 224 11.91 2.54 -11.98
CA LEU A 224 11.11 2.20 -10.81
C LEU A 224 9.64 2.60 -10.92
N ARG A 225 9.21 3.35 -11.95
CA ARG A 225 7.86 3.94 -12.04
C ARG A 225 6.73 2.93 -11.79
N LYS A 226 6.85 1.70 -12.31
CA LYS A 226 5.85 0.64 -12.12
C LYS A 226 5.79 0.19 -10.66
N TRP A 227 6.92 0.08 -9.99
CA TRP A 227 7.00 -0.28 -8.58
C TRP A 227 6.49 0.84 -7.67
N ILE A 228 6.79 2.11 -8.01
CA ILE A 228 6.25 3.28 -7.31
C ILE A 228 4.73 3.33 -7.46
N ALA A 229 4.19 3.10 -8.64
CA ALA A 229 2.75 3.05 -8.88
C ALA A 229 2.08 1.91 -8.09
N TYR A 230 2.69 0.73 -8.07
CA TYR A 230 2.22 -0.40 -7.27
C TYR A 230 2.21 -0.08 -5.76
N MET A 231 3.29 0.53 -5.25
CA MET A 231 3.37 1.01 -3.88
C MET A 231 2.25 2.02 -3.57
N LEU A 232 2.04 3.00 -4.44
CA LEU A 232 1.00 4.03 -4.25
C LEU A 232 -0.40 3.44 -4.18
N ILE A 233 -0.74 2.48 -5.06
CA ILE A 233 -2.06 1.83 -5.07
C ILE A 233 -2.30 1.10 -3.76
N LEU A 234 -1.36 0.26 -3.32
CA LEU A 234 -1.52 -0.52 -2.09
C LEU A 234 -1.46 0.37 -0.84
N ALA A 235 -0.56 1.36 -0.82
CA ALA A 235 -0.48 2.31 0.29
C ALA A 235 -1.75 3.18 0.39
N PHE A 236 -2.32 3.61 -0.72
CA PHE A 236 -3.59 4.32 -0.74
C PHE A 236 -4.71 3.42 -0.18
N ALA A 237 -4.84 2.19 -0.68
CA ALA A 237 -5.87 1.25 -0.23
C ALA A 237 -5.78 0.95 1.28
N THR A 238 -4.57 0.76 1.81
CA THR A 238 -4.39 0.56 3.27
C THR A 238 -4.61 1.85 4.06
N GLY A 239 -4.20 3.00 3.53
CA GLY A 239 -4.34 4.28 4.21
C GLY A 239 -5.79 4.77 4.33
N THR A 240 -6.67 4.43 3.37
CA THR A 240 -8.11 4.70 3.50
C THR A 240 -8.77 3.95 4.65
N GLN A 241 -8.12 2.89 5.15
CA GLN A 241 -8.64 2.06 6.26
C GLN A 241 -8.21 2.56 7.65
N LEU A 242 -7.71 3.79 7.76
CA LEU A 242 -7.27 4.37 9.03
C LEU A 242 -8.42 4.39 10.05
N PHE A 243 -8.27 3.63 11.13
CA PHE A 243 -9.27 3.46 12.19
C PHE A 243 -8.64 3.34 13.58
N VAL A 244 -7.67 2.44 13.76
CA VAL A 244 -7.13 2.08 15.09
C VAL A 244 -6.38 3.24 15.72
N GLU A 245 -5.55 3.94 14.94
CA GLU A 245 -4.73 5.06 15.43
C GLU A 245 -5.62 6.23 15.89
N PRO A 246 -6.57 6.75 15.09
CA PRO A 246 -7.44 7.82 15.55
C PRO A 246 -8.39 7.37 16.67
N GLN A 247 -8.79 6.08 16.74
CA GLN A 247 -9.61 5.57 17.80
C GLN A 247 -8.89 5.62 19.17
N LEU A 248 -7.67 5.07 19.22
CA LEU A 248 -6.90 5.04 20.47
C LEU A 248 -6.44 6.44 20.90
N VAL A 249 -6.03 7.28 19.95
CA VAL A 249 -5.66 8.68 20.24
C VAL A 249 -6.90 9.47 20.70
N GLY A 250 -8.08 9.22 20.11
CA GLY A 250 -9.35 9.81 20.52
C GLY A 250 -9.68 9.49 21.96
N GLU A 251 -9.66 8.21 22.32
CA GLU A 251 -9.91 7.75 23.69
C GLU A 251 -8.94 8.35 24.72
N ALA A 252 -7.65 8.45 24.36
CA ALA A 252 -6.63 9.04 25.22
C ALA A 252 -6.70 10.57 25.32
N SER A 253 -7.33 11.23 24.35
CA SER A 253 -7.38 12.68 24.24
C SER A 253 -8.41 13.35 25.14
N LEU A 254 -9.21 12.57 25.88
CA LEU A 254 -10.31 13.05 26.73
C LEU A 254 -11.29 13.98 25.97
N GLY A 255 -11.59 13.65 24.72
CA GLY A 255 -12.56 14.38 23.88
C GLY A 255 -11.96 15.50 23.00
N GLN A 256 -10.64 15.68 22.99
CA GLN A 256 -10.01 16.67 22.11
C GLN A 256 -10.02 16.22 20.65
N VAL A 257 -9.87 14.93 20.38
CA VAL A 257 -9.96 14.33 19.06
C VAL A 257 -11.35 13.75 18.87
N SER A 258 -11.97 14.05 17.75
CA SER A 258 -13.33 13.58 17.44
C SER A 258 -13.37 12.06 17.26
N ASP A 259 -14.38 11.41 17.82
CA ASP A 259 -14.67 9.97 17.64
C ASP A 259 -15.10 9.62 16.20
N THR A 260 -15.28 10.62 15.37
CA THR A 260 -15.60 10.52 13.94
C THR A 260 -14.54 11.20 13.05
N TRP A 261 -13.28 11.19 13.51
CA TRP A 261 -12.18 11.85 12.79
C TRP A 261 -11.93 11.22 11.41
N SER A 262 -12.12 9.92 11.27
CA SER A 262 -12.01 9.21 9.99
C SER A 262 -13.37 8.68 9.52
N PRO A 263 -13.56 8.43 8.20
CA PRO A 263 -14.78 7.80 7.68
C PRO A 263 -15.06 6.43 8.28
N ASN A 264 -14.02 5.64 8.60
CA ASN A 264 -14.19 4.34 9.25
C ASN A 264 -14.70 4.47 10.69
N GLN A 265 -14.26 5.51 11.44
CA GLN A 265 -14.83 5.81 12.75
C GLN A 265 -16.28 6.30 12.61
N LEU A 266 -16.59 7.10 11.61
CA LEU A 266 -17.97 7.53 11.34
C LEU A 266 -18.88 6.34 11.01
N ALA A 267 -18.40 5.38 10.21
CA ALA A 267 -19.14 4.15 9.93
C ALA A 267 -19.32 3.29 11.18
N TYR A 268 -18.29 3.21 12.03
CA TYR A 268 -18.34 2.53 13.32
C TYR A 268 -19.36 3.18 14.27
N GLU A 269 -19.39 4.49 14.33
CA GLU A 269 -20.35 5.26 15.13
C GLU A 269 -21.79 4.98 14.70
N TYR A 270 -22.07 4.99 13.39
CA TYR A 270 -23.38 4.61 12.87
C TYR A 270 -23.74 3.16 13.21
N ALA A 271 -22.81 2.22 13.01
CA ALA A 271 -23.10 0.80 13.18
C ALA A 271 -23.32 0.42 14.64
N PHE A 272 -22.45 0.85 15.55
CA PHE A 272 -22.37 0.31 16.91
C PHE A 272 -22.91 1.25 17.98
N HIS A 273 -22.88 2.56 17.78
CA HIS A 273 -23.47 3.51 18.74
C HIS A 273 -24.89 3.90 18.34
N ALA A 274 -25.13 4.17 17.05
CA ALA A 274 -26.47 4.50 16.56
C ALA A 274 -27.30 3.27 16.14
N ASN A 275 -26.72 2.04 16.13
CA ASN A 275 -27.34 0.81 15.66
C ASN A 275 -27.94 0.93 14.23
N ASN A 276 -27.30 1.73 13.37
CA ASN A 276 -27.72 2.02 12.00
C ASN A 276 -26.72 1.47 10.98
N PHE A 277 -26.84 0.17 10.69
CA PHE A 277 -25.96 -0.53 9.73
C PHE A 277 -26.18 -0.06 8.28
N ASN A 278 -27.33 0.53 7.97
CA ASN A 278 -27.65 1.02 6.62
C ASN A 278 -26.79 2.24 6.27
N ASP A 279 -26.75 3.24 7.17
CA ASP A 279 -25.90 4.44 7.00
C ASP A 279 -24.41 4.09 7.13
N ALA A 280 -24.03 3.21 8.05
CA ALA A 280 -22.66 2.71 8.15
C ALA A 280 -22.18 2.08 6.85
N SER A 281 -23.05 1.27 6.21
CA SER A 281 -22.77 0.67 4.90
C SER A 281 -22.67 1.72 3.80
N ALA A 282 -23.51 2.75 3.79
CA ALA A 282 -23.41 3.85 2.83
C ALA A 282 -22.07 4.58 2.92
N VAL A 283 -21.58 4.89 4.13
CA VAL A 283 -20.24 5.47 4.34
C VAL A 283 -19.15 4.54 3.80
N SER A 284 -19.25 3.25 4.08
CA SER A 284 -18.26 2.24 3.61
C SER A 284 -18.24 2.12 2.09
N ILE A 285 -19.40 2.20 1.43
CA ILE A 285 -19.48 2.20 -0.05
C ILE A 285 -18.90 3.47 -0.65
N TYR A 286 -19.08 4.66 -0.03
CA TYR A 286 -18.38 5.87 -0.46
C TYR A 286 -16.86 5.70 -0.42
N LEU A 287 -16.30 5.12 0.66
CA LEU A 287 -14.86 4.82 0.75
C LEU A 287 -14.41 3.84 -0.33
N LEU A 288 -15.19 2.78 -0.57
CA LEU A 288 -14.90 1.78 -1.60
C LEU A 288 -14.85 2.43 -2.99
N VAL A 289 -15.84 3.25 -3.34
CA VAL A 289 -15.91 3.91 -4.65
C VAL A 289 -14.75 4.89 -4.84
N LEU A 290 -14.44 5.71 -3.81
CA LEU A 290 -13.30 6.62 -3.85
C LEU A 290 -11.97 5.87 -3.95
N GLY A 291 -11.83 4.76 -3.22
CA GLY A 291 -10.66 3.89 -3.28
C GLY A 291 -10.45 3.29 -4.67
N LEU A 292 -11.51 2.75 -5.27
CA LEU A 292 -11.46 2.18 -6.61
C LEU A 292 -11.19 3.24 -7.68
N ALA A 293 -11.80 4.43 -7.57
CA ALA A 293 -11.57 5.53 -8.49
C ALA A 293 -10.11 6.01 -8.46
N ALA A 294 -9.53 6.17 -7.26
CA ALA A 294 -8.13 6.55 -7.09
C ALA A 294 -7.17 5.48 -7.62
N ALA A 295 -7.44 4.19 -7.33
CA ALA A 295 -6.65 3.08 -7.84
C ALA A 295 -6.70 3.02 -9.38
N ALA A 296 -7.89 3.15 -9.96
CA ALA A 296 -8.08 3.19 -11.41
C ALA A 296 -7.29 4.35 -12.05
N LEU A 297 -7.35 5.54 -11.45
CA LEU A 297 -6.63 6.71 -11.96
C LEU A 297 -5.10 6.48 -11.94
N VAL A 298 -4.55 5.89 -10.89
CA VAL A 298 -3.12 5.55 -10.82
C VAL A 298 -2.76 4.49 -11.86
N VAL A 299 -3.58 3.45 -12.01
CA VAL A 299 -3.37 2.37 -12.99
C VAL A 299 -3.33 2.93 -14.42
N PHE A 300 -4.32 3.75 -14.81
CA PHE A 300 -4.37 4.32 -16.15
C PHE A 300 -3.21 5.29 -16.44
N LYS A 301 -2.76 6.05 -15.45
CA LYS A 301 -1.65 7.00 -15.62
C LYS A 301 -0.27 6.36 -15.56
N SER A 302 -0.11 5.23 -14.88
CA SER A 302 1.20 4.61 -14.65
C SER A 302 1.69 3.70 -15.79
N GLY A 303 0.81 3.33 -16.74
CA GLY A 303 1.12 2.36 -17.79
C GLY A 303 1.47 0.96 -17.25
N LEU A 304 0.91 0.58 -16.07
CA LEU A 304 1.21 -0.70 -15.41
C LEU A 304 0.89 -1.91 -16.29
N PHE A 305 -0.13 -1.79 -17.15
CA PHE A 305 -0.57 -2.85 -18.06
C PHE A 305 -0.01 -2.70 -19.50
N GLU A 306 0.80 -1.70 -19.78
CA GLU A 306 1.52 -1.67 -21.03
C GLU A 306 2.55 -2.80 -21.01
N VAL A 307 2.20 -3.92 -21.66
CA VAL A 307 3.12 -5.00 -21.99
C VAL A 307 4.12 -4.38 -22.95
N GLY A 308 5.40 -4.28 -22.55
CA GLY A 308 6.43 -3.71 -23.39
C GLY A 308 6.42 -4.38 -24.75
N SER A 309 6.09 -3.64 -25.79
CA SER A 309 6.29 -3.97 -27.19
C SER A 309 7.76 -3.88 -27.52
#